data_a2b4ca59f22a52deff8f225a6d3797a2
#
_entry.id   a2b4ca59f22a52deff8f225a6d3797a2
#
_cell.length_a   1.000
_cell.length_b   1.000
_cell.length_c   1.000
_cell.angle_alpha   90.00
_cell.angle_beta   90.00
_cell.angle_gamma   90.00
#
_symmetry.space_group_name_H-M   'P 1'
#
loop_
_entity.id
_entity.type
_entity.pdbx_description
1 polymer ?
#
loop_
_entity_poly.entity_id
_entity_poly.type
_entity_poly.pdbx_seq_one_letter_code
_entity_poly.pdbx_strand_id
1 'polypeptide(L)'
;MTHPDFINENLFGAVNETRVRVYLTCGLIAMIILLVDFATPLGVASGIAYVAVVLHSLKSPEKHFTLLVASICTFLVGVGYLGSPPSDIPMYQVFANRSMAILVIWVTAILALIQRNKVLELHQERLKRIQSIKEVEIREEKLRVLKATMRTVQDVTGNFLNNLHYFKFEIETNKTLSPESVKKLDALIQDTSLRIDKLGSLDEIREKRMAGNRIGIDYEHSAKDADTISRKY
;
A
#
# COMPACT_ATOMS: atom_id res chain seq x y z
N MET A 1 4.64 23.35 3.98
CA MET A 1 5.98 22.69 3.96
C MET A 1 6.09 21.84 5.22
N THR A 2 5.68 20.59 5.18
CA THR A 2 5.87 19.63 6.28
C THR A 2 7.23 18.99 6.09
N HIS A 3 8.16 19.28 6.99
CA HIS A 3 9.55 18.82 6.96
C HIS A 3 9.59 17.29 6.97
N PRO A 4 10.13 16.62 5.95
CA PRO A 4 10.26 15.16 5.91
C PRO A 4 11.15 14.60 7.03
N ASP A 5 12.01 15.42 7.62
CA ASP A 5 12.91 15.06 8.72
C ASP A 5 12.15 14.81 10.04
N PHE A 6 11.06 15.53 10.31
CA PHE A 6 10.27 15.38 11.54
C PHE A 6 9.50 14.04 11.60
N ILE A 7 9.14 13.49 10.46
CA ILE A 7 8.45 12.18 10.36
C ILE A 7 9.45 11.06 10.60
N ASN A 8 10.66 11.18 10.09
CA ASN A 8 11.72 10.19 10.27
C ASN A 8 12.19 10.10 11.73
N GLU A 9 12.44 11.22 12.41
CA GLU A 9 12.89 11.19 13.82
C GLU A 9 11.86 10.56 14.75
N ASN A 10 10.56 10.87 14.58
CA ASN A 10 9.51 10.26 15.39
C ASN A 10 9.34 8.76 15.12
N LEU A 11 9.51 8.31 13.87
CA LEU A 11 9.46 6.89 13.51
C LEU A 11 10.65 6.12 14.08
N PHE A 12 11.87 6.68 14.03
CA PHE A 12 13.06 6.07 14.62
C PHE A 12 12.98 6.00 16.15
N GLY A 13 12.46 7.04 16.79
CA GLY A 13 12.21 7.07 18.24
C GLY A 13 11.22 5.99 18.68
N ALA A 14 10.08 5.88 18.01
CA ALA A 14 9.04 4.89 18.32
C ALA A 14 9.52 3.44 18.11
N VAL A 15 10.29 3.18 17.05
CA VAL A 15 10.87 1.85 16.79
C VAL A 15 11.89 1.47 17.87
N ASN A 16 12.72 2.41 18.30
CA ASN A 16 13.74 2.15 19.32
C ASN A 16 13.10 1.93 20.69
N GLU A 17 12.08 2.68 21.06
CA GLU A 17 11.31 2.49 22.29
C GLU A 17 10.63 1.13 22.34
N THR A 18 10.05 0.69 21.24
CA THR A 18 9.44 -0.64 21.13
C THR A 18 10.47 -1.76 21.30
N ARG A 19 11.68 -1.61 20.74
CA ARG A 19 12.79 -2.58 20.91
C ARG A 19 13.19 -2.70 22.37
N VAL A 20 13.47 -1.58 23.02
CA VAL A 20 13.89 -1.55 24.43
C VAL A 20 12.85 -2.19 25.33
N ARG A 21 11.57 -1.89 25.13
CA ARG A 21 10.46 -2.52 25.87
C ARG A 21 10.44 -4.04 25.70
N VAL A 22 10.59 -4.55 24.49
CA VAL A 22 10.60 -6.00 24.23
C VAL A 22 11.82 -6.66 24.90
N TYR A 23 12.98 -6.02 24.86
CA TYR A 23 14.19 -6.57 25.50
C TYR A 23 14.06 -6.64 27.02
N LEU A 24 13.56 -5.55 27.62
CA LEU A 24 13.33 -5.50 29.07
C LEU A 24 12.27 -6.52 29.51
N THR A 25 11.17 -6.66 28.78
CA THR A 25 10.13 -7.63 29.13
C THR A 25 10.59 -9.07 28.95
N CYS A 26 11.38 -9.40 27.91
CA CYS A 26 12.02 -10.71 27.77
C CYS A 26 12.95 -11.01 28.92
N GLY A 27 13.79 -10.06 29.32
CA GLY A 27 14.70 -10.20 30.45
C GLY A 27 13.97 -10.40 31.79
N LEU A 28 12.90 -9.62 32.01
CA LEU A 28 12.09 -9.75 33.22
C LEU A 28 11.41 -11.13 33.31
N ILE A 29 10.76 -11.59 32.20
CA ILE A 29 10.08 -12.89 32.17
C ILE A 29 11.13 -14.02 32.39
N ALA A 30 12.29 -13.94 31.72
CA ALA A 30 13.36 -14.94 31.90
C ALA A 30 13.88 -14.99 33.34
N MET A 31 14.01 -13.84 34.00
CA MET A 31 14.43 -13.74 35.39
C MET A 31 13.38 -14.38 36.34
N ILE A 32 12.09 -14.09 36.12
CA ILE A 32 10.99 -14.68 36.92
C ILE A 32 11.04 -16.22 36.79
N ILE A 33 11.19 -16.73 35.56
CA ILE A 33 11.24 -18.18 35.33
C ILE A 33 12.45 -18.79 36.00
N LEU A 34 13.62 -18.15 35.99
CA LEU A 34 14.83 -18.61 36.67
C LEU A 34 14.66 -18.67 38.19
N LEU A 35 14.00 -17.67 38.78
CA LEU A 35 13.69 -17.66 40.23
C LEU A 35 12.76 -18.81 40.60
N VAL A 36 11.74 -19.07 39.76
CA VAL A 36 10.85 -20.24 39.95
C VAL A 36 11.60 -21.54 39.77
N ASP A 37 12.53 -21.64 38.80
CA ASP A 37 13.38 -22.83 38.61
C ASP A 37 14.26 -23.12 39.83
N PHE A 38 14.82 -22.09 40.47
CA PHE A 38 15.59 -22.23 41.73
C PHE A 38 14.73 -22.61 42.94
N ALA A 39 13.45 -22.24 42.95
CA ALA A 39 12.52 -22.57 44.01
C ALA A 39 11.93 -23.98 43.86
N THR A 40 12.03 -24.59 42.66
CA THR A 40 11.46 -25.91 42.38
C THR A 40 12.49 -27.02 42.47
N PRO A 41 12.15 -28.20 43.03
CA PRO A 41 13.07 -29.34 43.11
C PRO A 41 13.43 -29.87 41.73
N LEU A 42 14.63 -30.45 41.61
CA LEU A 42 15.07 -31.12 40.40
C LEU A 42 14.06 -32.17 39.96
N GLY A 43 13.72 -32.15 38.66
CA GLY A 43 12.74 -33.07 38.07
C GLY A 43 11.40 -32.44 37.67
N VAL A 44 11.10 -31.22 38.13
CA VAL A 44 9.99 -30.44 37.61
C VAL A 44 10.37 -29.83 36.24
N ALA A 45 9.49 -29.89 35.27
CA ALA A 45 9.71 -29.41 33.89
C ALA A 45 9.61 -27.87 33.76
N SER A 46 10.17 -27.12 34.74
CA SER A 46 10.15 -25.64 34.77
C SER A 46 10.81 -25.00 33.56
N GLY A 47 11.80 -25.68 32.96
CA GLY A 47 12.49 -25.21 31.75
C GLY A 47 11.61 -24.99 30.52
N ILE A 48 10.43 -25.63 30.43
CA ILE A 48 9.49 -25.44 29.32
C ILE A 48 8.92 -24.00 29.32
N ALA A 49 8.80 -23.37 30.49
CA ALA A 49 8.31 -21.99 30.61
C ALA A 49 9.14 -20.98 29.80
N TYR A 50 10.44 -21.23 29.54
CA TYR A 50 11.26 -20.37 28.68
C TYR A 50 10.76 -20.24 27.24
N VAL A 51 9.89 -21.14 26.75
CA VAL A 51 9.20 -21.01 25.47
C VAL A 51 8.40 -19.71 25.39
N ALA A 52 7.80 -19.26 26.50
CA ALA A 52 7.07 -17.99 26.54
C ALA A 52 7.99 -16.78 26.25
N VAL A 53 9.25 -16.82 26.71
CA VAL A 53 10.23 -15.77 26.43
C VAL A 53 10.58 -15.75 24.95
N VAL A 54 10.80 -16.92 24.35
CA VAL A 54 11.09 -17.06 22.90
C VAL A 54 9.91 -16.55 22.07
N LEU A 55 8.67 -16.89 22.40
CA LEU A 55 7.48 -16.39 21.72
C LEU A 55 7.33 -14.87 21.87
N HIS A 56 7.62 -14.34 23.07
CA HIS A 56 7.57 -12.89 23.28
C HIS A 56 8.64 -12.14 22.47
N SER A 57 9.82 -12.74 22.28
CA SER A 57 10.91 -12.16 21.48
C SER A 57 10.55 -11.91 20.02
N LEU A 58 9.51 -12.58 19.49
CA LEU A 58 9.01 -12.39 18.12
C LEU A 58 8.43 -11.00 17.87
N LYS A 59 8.05 -10.27 18.93
CA LYS A 59 7.60 -8.87 18.81
C LYS A 59 8.75 -7.93 18.44
N SER A 60 10.02 -8.36 18.59
CA SER A 60 11.17 -7.59 18.14
C SER A 60 11.28 -7.61 16.61
N PRO A 61 11.63 -6.49 15.95
CA PRO A 61 11.83 -6.47 14.50
C PRO A 61 13.06 -7.28 14.04
N GLU A 62 13.99 -7.63 14.94
CA GLU A 62 15.26 -8.28 14.62
C GLU A 62 15.18 -9.81 14.67
N LYS A 63 15.55 -10.46 13.56
CA LYS A 63 15.56 -11.94 13.46
C LYS A 63 16.62 -12.57 14.40
N HIS A 64 17.78 -11.92 14.52
CA HIS A 64 18.88 -12.39 15.34
C HIS A 64 18.55 -12.35 16.82
N PHE A 65 17.67 -11.44 17.26
CA PHE A 65 17.26 -11.34 18.65
C PHE A 65 16.56 -12.61 19.15
N THR A 66 15.68 -13.20 18.34
CA THR A 66 14.99 -14.45 18.74
C THR A 66 15.98 -15.62 18.91
N LEU A 67 17.00 -15.73 18.05
CA LEU A 67 18.04 -16.74 18.20
C LEU A 67 18.91 -16.49 19.45
N LEU A 68 19.24 -15.23 19.70
CA LEU A 68 19.98 -14.84 20.90
C LEU A 68 19.19 -15.19 22.17
N VAL A 69 17.89 -14.86 22.19
CA VAL A 69 17.01 -15.21 23.33
C VAL A 69 16.93 -16.73 23.53
N ALA A 70 16.78 -17.52 22.44
CA ALA A 70 16.75 -18.99 22.55
C ALA A 70 18.07 -19.53 23.12
N SER A 71 19.22 -18.98 22.72
CA SER A 71 20.54 -19.35 23.27
C SER A 71 20.68 -18.98 24.75
N ILE A 72 20.22 -17.77 25.13
CA ILE A 72 20.21 -17.36 26.54
C ILE A 72 19.28 -18.28 27.35
N CYS A 73 18.09 -18.58 26.88
CA CYS A 73 17.17 -19.48 27.58
C CYS A 73 17.77 -20.88 27.74
N THR A 74 18.49 -21.40 26.74
CA THR A 74 19.20 -22.67 26.81
C THR A 74 20.27 -22.63 27.91
N PHE A 75 21.02 -21.53 28.00
CA PHE A 75 22.02 -21.33 29.06
C PHE A 75 21.36 -21.27 30.44
N LEU A 76 20.24 -20.54 30.58
CA LEU A 76 19.48 -20.43 31.83
C LEU A 76 18.90 -21.77 32.29
N VAL A 77 18.49 -22.65 31.38
CA VAL A 77 18.06 -24.03 31.72
C VAL A 77 19.25 -24.81 32.38
N GLY A 78 20.47 -24.61 31.86
CA GLY A 78 21.68 -25.18 32.47
C GLY A 78 22.00 -24.59 33.86
N VAL A 79 21.90 -23.28 34.04
CA VAL A 79 22.08 -22.59 35.32
C VAL A 79 21.02 -23.04 36.33
N GLY A 80 19.76 -23.15 35.89
CA GLY A 80 18.68 -23.67 36.72
C GLY A 80 18.94 -25.09 37.24
N TYR A 81 19.55 -25.96 36.41
CA TYR A 81 19.95 -27.29 36.83
C TYR A 81 20.97 -27.24 37.99
N LEU A 82 21.93 -26.34 37.94
CA LEU A 82 22.99 -26.21 38.98
C LEU A 82 22.46 -25.59 40.27
N GLY A 83 21.43 -24.73 40.20
CA GLY A 83 20.91 -24.00 41.36
C GLY A 83 19.67 -24.62 42.02
N SER A 84 19.00 -25.59 41.35
CA SER A 84 17.80 -26.23 41.92
C SER A 84 18.10 -27.19 43.07
N PRO A 85 17.24 -27.26 44.10
CA PRO A 85 17.44 -28.17 45.24
C PRO A 85 17.42 -29.65 44.79
N PRO A 86 18.20 -30.51 45.45
CA PRO A 86 18.22 -31.94 45.15
C PRO A 86 16.85 -32.58 45.37
N SER A 87 16.55 -33.60 44.59
CA SER A 87 15.28 -34.37 44.68
C SER A 87 15.59 -35.87 44.66
N ASP A 88 14.65 -36.66 45.18
CA ASP A 88 14.74 -38.14 45.16
C ASP A 88 14.50 -38.75 43.77
N ILE A 89 14.40 -37.91 42.71
CA ILE A 89 14.09 -38.33 41.35
C ILE A 89 15.37 -38.89 40.72
N PRO A 90 15.28 -40.00 39.92
CA PRO A 90 16.42 -40.54 39.21
C PRO A 90 17.05 -39.53 38.23
N MET A 91 18.37 -39.42 38.21
CA MET A 91 19.12 -38.47 37.41
C MET A 91 18.77 -38.52 35.92
N TYR A 92 18.49 -39.69 35.37
CA TYR A 92 18.10 -39.81 33.94
C TYR A 92 16.80 -39.07 33.62
N GLN A 93 15.84 -39.00 34.55
CA GLN A 93 14.60 -38.23 34.37
C GLN A 93 14.86 -36.72 34.40
N VAL A 94 15.74 -36.26 35.24
CA VAL A 94 16.15 -34.84 35.31
C VAL A 94 16.79 -34.44 33.98
N PHE A 95 17.73 -35.23 33.47
CA PHE A 95 18.36 -34.98 32.17
C PHE A 95 17.34 -35.03 31.01
N ALA A 96 16.42 -36.00 31.00
CA ALA A 96 15.39 -36.11 29.99
C ALA A 96 14.50 -34.84 29.96
N ASN A 97 14.05 -34.37 31.14
CA ASN A 97 13.20 -33.16 31.24
C ASN A 97 13.95 -31.90 30.72
N ARG A 98 15.23 -31.72 31.11
CA ARG A 98 16.02 -30.56 30.67
C ARG A 98 16.32 -30.64 29.17
N SER A 99 16.64 -31.83 28.65
CA SER A 99 16.87 -32.03 27.20
C SER A 99 15.60 -31.76 26.40
N MET A 100 14.42 -32.20 26.88
CA MET A 100 13.14 -31.90 26.24
C MET A 100 12.83 -30.41 26.27
N ALA A 101 13.11 -29.69 27.36
CA ALA A 101 12.94 -28.26 27.46
C ALA A 101 13.80 -27.53 26.40
N ILE A 102 15.05 -27.88 26.26
CA ILE A 102 15.97 -27.31 25.25
C ILE A 102 15.43 -27.60 23.84
N LEU A 103 15.04 -28.84 23.57
CA LEU A 103 14.48 -29.23 22.26
C LEU A 103 13.24 -28.37 21.92
N VAL A 104 12.30 -28.22 22.84
CA VAL A 104 11.09 -27.42 22.64
C VAL A 104 11.41 -25.93 22.41
N ILE A 105 12.39 -25.37 23.12
CA ILE A 105 12.86 -23.99 22.93
C ILE A 105 13.37 -23.81 21.48
N TRP A 106 14.22 -24.70 20.99
CA TRP A 106 14.77 -24.60 19.64
C TRP A 106 13.76 -24.87 18.54
N VAL A 107 12.91 -25.88 18.70
CA VAL A 107 11.82 -26.14 17.75
C VAL A 107 10.89 -24.93 17.65
N THR A 108 10.52 -24.33 18.78
CA THR A 108 9.70 -23.14 18.81
C THR A 108 10.38 -21.96 18.13
N ALA A 109 11.67 -21.72 18.40
CA ALA A 109 12.43 -20.64 17.78
C ALA A 109 12.51 -20.79 16.24
N ILE A 110 12.77 -22.01 15.76
CA ILE A 110 12.85 -22.30 14.32
C ILE A 110 11.48 -22.12 13.65
N LEU A 111 10.41 -22.72 14.19
CA LEU A 111 9.06 -22.58 13.65
C LEU A 111 8.60 -21.13 13.61
N ALA A 112 8.89 -20.37 14.66
CA ALA A 112 8.55 -18.96 14.76
C ALA A 112 9.27 -18.11 13.71
N LEU A 113 10.55 -18.39 13.43
CA LEU A 113 11.31 -17.73 12.37
C LEU A 113 10.78 -18.08 10.96
N ILE A 114 10.40 -19.35 10.73
CA ILE A 114 9.81 -19.79 9.48
C ILE A 114 8.46 -19.07 9.26
N GLN A 115 7.58 -19.03 10.25
CA GLN A 115 6.31 -18.31 10.18
C GLN A 115 6.50 -16.82 9.87
N ARG A 116 7.45 -16.18 10.54
CA ARG A 116 7.76 -14.78 10.32
C ARG A 116 8.18 -14.49 8.87
N ASN A 117 9.04 -15.34 8.30
CA ASN A 117 9.46 -15.21 6.90
C ASN A 117 8.27 -15.36 5.94
N LYS A 118 7.39 -16.33 6.17
CA LYS A 118 6.16 -16.52 5.36
C LYS A 118 5.22 -15.32 5.45
N VAL A 119 5.02 -14.75 6.63
CA VAL A 119 4.18 -13.55 6.80
C VAL A 119 4.75 -12.36 6.03
N LEU A 120 6.06 -12.15 6.07
CA LEU A 120 6.71 -11.08 5.31
C LEU A 120 6.56 -11.27 3.79
N GLU A 121 6.73 -12.50 3.30
CA GLU A 121 6.53 -12.84 1.89
C GLU A 121 5.09 -12.56 1.43
N LEU A 122 4.11 -13.02 2.20
CA LEU A 122 2.69 -12.75 1.93
C LEU A 122 2.36 -11.25 1.94
N HIS A 123 2.96 -10.46 2.82
CA HIS A 123 2.78 -9.01 2.82
C HIS A 123 3.35 -8.37 1.55
N GLN A 124 4.53 -8.80 1.10
CA GLN A 124 5.13 -8.31 -0.15
C GLN A 124 4.28 -8.67 -1.37
N GLU A 125 3.76 -9.89 -1.44
CA GLU A 125 2.83 -10.31 -2.51
C GLU A 125 1.54 -9.47 -2.51
N ARG A 126 0.97 -9.20 -1.34
CA ARG A 126 -0.24 -8.35 -1.23
C ARG A 126 0.03 -6.94 -1.73
N LEU A 127 1.18 -6.35 -1.36
CA LEU A 127 1.56 -5.02 -1.84
C LEU A 127 1.72 -4.98 -3.36
N LYS A 128 2.36 -5.99 -3.96
CA LYS A 128 2.49 -6.11 -5.42
C LYS A 128 1.12 -6.24 -6.10
N ARG A 129 0.20 -7.02 -5.54
CA ARG A 129 -1.17 -7.16 -6.07
C ARG A 129 -1.93 -5.83 -6.00
N ILE A 130 -1.83 -5.09 -4.88
CA ILE A 130 -2.48 -3.78 -4.74
C ILE A 130 -1.93 -2.79 -5.77
N GLN A 131 -0.62 -2.78 -6.00
CA GLN A 131 0.00 -1.93 -7.02
C GLN A 131 -0.50 -2.28 -8.43
N SER A 132 -0.54 -3.58 -8.79
CA SER A 132 -1.04 -3.99 -10.10
C SER A 132 -2.51 -3.64 -10.33
N ILE A 133 -3.37 -3.77 -9.30
CA ILE A 133 -4.78 -3.38 -9.38
C ILE A 133 -4.90 -1.86 -9.62
N LYS A 134 -4.13 -1.05 -8.88
CA LYS A 134 -4.11 0.42 -9.08
C LYS A 134 -3.64 0.81 -10.48
N GLU A 135 -2.65 0.13 -11.02
CA GLU A 135 -2.19 0.39 -12.39
C GLU A 135 -3.26 0.08 -13.44
N VAL A 136 -4.01 -1.01 -13.25
CA VAL A 136 -5.14 -1.36 -14.14
C VAL A 136 -6.24 -0.31 -14.03
N GLU A 137 -6.61 0.08 -12.83
CA GLU A 137 -7.64 1.11 -12.58
C GLU A 137 -7.27 2.45 -13.25
N ILE A 138 -6.03 2.90 -13.09
CA ILE A 138 -5.53 4.11 -13.75
C ILE A 138 -5.58 3.97 -15.28
N ARG A 139 -5.27 2.80 -15.85
CA ARG A 139 -5.36 2.56 -17.29
C ARG A 139 -6.80 2.60 -17.79
N GLU A 140 -7.71 1.98 -17.06
CA GLU A 140 -9.14 1.98 -17.40
C GLU A 140 -9.70 3.40 -17.37
N GLU A 141 -9.35 4.18 -16.37
CA GLU A 141 -9.77 5.58 -16.28
C GLU A 141 -9.21 6.41 -17.45
N LYS A 142 -7.92 6.26 -17.78
CA LYS A 142 -7.32 6.91 -18.95
C LYS A 142 -8.01 6.52 -20.26
N LEU A 143 -8.35 5.24 -20.43
CA LEU A 143 -9.09 4.77 -21.60
C LEU A 143 -10.51 5.32 -21.66
N ARG A 144 -11.18 5.44 -20.51
CA ARG A 144 -12.51 6.05 -20.41
C ARG A 144 -12.48 7.51 -20.85
N VAL A 145 -11.52 8.27 -20.32
CA VAL A 145 -11.29 9.67 -20.69
C VAL A 145 -10.98 9.80 -22.17
N LEU A 146 -10.06 9.00 -22.70
CA LEU A 146 -9.73 9.01 -24.13
C LEU A 146 -10.95 8.73 -25.01
N LYS A 147 -11.77 7.73 -24.65
CA LYS A 147 -13.01 7.43 -25.38
C LYS A 147 -14.01 8.59 -25.34
N ALA A 148 -14.15 9.28 -24.21
CA ALA A 148 -15.00 10.44 -24.07
C ALA A 148 -14.51 11.60 -24.96
N THR A 149 -13.21 11.87 -24.95
CA THR A 149 -12.58 12.89 -25.82
C THR A 149 -12.82 12.59 -27.30
N MET A 150 -12.54 11.35 -27.72
CA MET A 150 -12.73 10.94 -29.11
C MET A 150 -14.19 11.09 -29.59
N ARG A 151 -15.17 10.80 -28.73
CA ARG A 151 -16.59 11.02 -29.03
C ARG A 151 -16.90 12.50 -29.24
N THR A 152 -16.40 13.35 -28.35
CA THR A 152 -16.58 14.80 -28.48
C THR A 152 -15.97 15.33 -29.78
N VAL A 153 -14.76 14.88 -30.13
CA VAL A 153 -14.12 15.23 -31.41
C VAL A 153 -14.95 14.76 -32.60
N GLN A 154 -15.48 13.52 -32.55
CA GLN A 154 -16.35 12.98 -33.62
C GLN A 154 -17.61 13.79 -33.76
N ASP A 155 -18.27 14.22 -32.68
CA ASP A 155 -19.50 15.02 -32.74
C ASP A 155 -19.21 16.42 -33.29
N VAL A 156 -18.14 17.08 -32.87
CA VAL A 156 -17.72 18.40 -33.39
C VAL A 156 -17.42 18.29 -34.90
N THR A 157 -16.61 17.29 -35.28
CA THR A 157 -16.23 17.07 -36.67
C THR A 157 -17.43 16.68 -37.54
N GLY A 158 -18.31 15.81 -37.02
CA GLY A 158 -19.54 15.40 -37.71
C GLY A 158 -20.48 16.59 -38.01
N ASN A 159 -20.68 17.47 -37.02
CA ASN A 159 -21.46 18.69 -37.16
C ASN A 159 -20.84 19.65 -38.19
N PHE A 160 -19.52 19.80 -38.16
CA PHE A 160 -18.80 20.60 -39.14
C PHE A 160 -18.98 20.07 -40.57
N LEU A 161 -18.77 18.77 -40.76
CA LEU A 161 -18.94 18.12 -42.06
C LEU A 161 -20.37 18.23 -42.58
N ASN A 162 -21.39 18.05 -41.73
CA ASN A 162 -22.79 18.19 -42.10
C ASN A 162 -23.11 19.61 -42.59
N ASN A 163 -22.57 20.63 -41.94
CA ASN A 163 -22.74 22.02 -42.37
C ASN A 163 -21.97 22.30 -43.67
N LEU A 164 -20.79 21.71 -43.88
CA LEU A 164 -20.07 21.81 -45.14
C LEU A 164 -20.85 21.21 -46.32
N HIS A 165 -21.59 20.10 -46.10
CA HIS A 165 -22.45 19.52 -47.13
C HIS A 165 -23.54 20.49 -47.57
N TYR A 166 -24.08 21.30 -46.65
CA TYR A 166 -25.06 22.35 -47.01
C TYR A 166 -24.45 23.39 -47.98
N PHE A 167 -23.25 23.89 -47.65
CA PHE A 167 -22.57 24.85 -48.54
C PHE A 167 -22.17 24.23 -49.87
N LYS A 168 -21.76 22.96 -49.90
CA LYS A 168 -21.52 22.23 -51.14
C LYS A 168 -22.76 22.16 -52.02
N PHE A 169 -23.91 21.81 -51.44
CA PHE A 169 -25.19 21.75 -52.16
C PHE A 169 -25.60 23.12 -52.73
N GLU A 170 -25.38 24.21 -51.98
CA GLU A 170 -25.65 25.57 -52.49
C GLU A 170 -24.77 25.91 -53.68
N ILE A 171 -23.49 25.57 -53.65
CA ILE A 171 -22.56 25.77 -54.78
C ILE A 171 -22.97 24.95 -56.00
N GLU A 172 -23.36 23.69 -55.81
CA GLU A 172 -23.79 22.81 -56.92
C GLU A 172 -25.06 23.34 -57.62
N THR A 173 -25.97 23.91 -56.82
CA THR A 173 -27.28 24.43 -57.33
C THR A 173 -27.15 25.81 -57.94
N ASN A 174 -26.47 26.74 -57.27
CA ASN A 174 -26.42 28.15 -57.64
C ASN A 174 -25.12 28.57 -58.32
N LYS A 175 -24.14 27.66 -58.44
CA LYS A 175 -22.77 27.88 -58.97
C LYS A 175 -21.92 28.90 -58.18
N THR A 176 -22.50 29.55 -57.15
CA THR A 176 -21.84 30.54 -56.31
C THR A 176 -22.45 30.45 -54.89
N LEU A 177 -21.65 30.83 -53.87
CA LEU A 177 -22.16 31.05 -52.52
C LEU A 177 -22.75 32.46 -52.41
N SER A 178 -23.87 32.58 -51.70
CA SER A 178 -24.41 33.88 -51.33
C SER A 178 -23.51 34.61 -50.36
N PRO A 179 -23.45 35.95 -50.30
CA PRO A 179 -22.65 36.70 -49.33
C PRO A 179 -23.01 36.35 -47.88
N GLU A 180 -24.24 35.94 -47.64
CA GLU A 180 -24.71 35.49 -46.33
C GLU A 180 -24.15 34.09 -45.98
N SER A 181 -24.12 33.17 -46.96
CA SER A 181 -23.55 31.83 -46.80
C SER A 181 -22.05 31.86 -46.58
N VAL A 182 -21.30 32.79 -47.19
CA VAL A 182 -19.88 33.00 -46.94
C VAL A 182 -19.66 33.41 -45.49
N LYS A 183 -20.41 34.37 -44.94
CA LYS A 183 -20.33 34.77 -43.54
C LYS A 183 -20.64 33.61 -42.57
N LYS A 184 -21.64 32.78 -42.89
CA LYS A 184 -22.00 31.59 -42.11
C LYS A 184 -20.85 30.55 -42.12
N LEU A 185 -20.20 30.37 -43.28
CA LEU A 185 -19.05 29.46 -43.40
C LEU A 185 -17.86 29.93 -42.56
N ASP A 186 -17.53 31.23 -42.61
CA ASP A 186 -16.44 31.79 -41.77
C ASP A 186 -16.76 31.64 -40.31
N ALA A 187 -17.98 31.91 -39.87
CA ALA A 187 -18.40 31.74 -38.48
C ALA A 187 -18.31 30.27 -38.04
N LEU A 188 -18.70 29.31 -38.93
CA LEU A 188 -18.61 27.88 -38.66
C LEU A 188 -17.16 27.42 -38.47
N ILE A 189 -16.25 27.89 -39.32
CA ILE A 189 -14.84 27.59 -39.24
C ILE A 189 -14.26 28.10 -37.92
N GLN A 190 -14.55 29.35 -37.56
CA GLN A 190 -14.08 29.96 -36.32
C GLN A 190 -14.64 29.24 -35.07
N ASP A 191 -15.94 28.93 -35.02
CA ASP A 191 -16.54 28.21 -33.91
C ASP A 191 -15.97 26.80 -33.73
N THR A 192 -15.78 26.08 -34.87
CA THR A 192 -15.21 24.73 -34.84
C THR A 192 -13.75 24.74 -34.37
N SER A 193 -12.91 25.70 -34.86
CA SER A 193 -11.53 25.88 -34.44
C SER A 193 -11.47 26.16 -32.93
N LEU A 194 -12.28 27.09 -32.44
CA LEU A 194 -12.32 27.43 -30.99
C LEU A 194 -12.73 26.26 -30.12
N ARG A 195 -13.65 25.41 -30.58
CA ARG A 195 -14.06 24.20 -29.84
C ARG A 195 -12.95 23.15 -29.78
N ILE A 196 -12.21 22.97 -30.89
CA ILE A 196 -11.08 22.04 -30.94
C ILE A 196 -9.93 22.56 -30.07
N ASP A 197 -9.62 23.84 -30.10
CA ASP A 197 -8.60 24.45 -29.27
C ASP A 197 -8.93 24.34 -27.78
N LYS A 198 -10.19 24.55 -27.41
CA LYS A 198 -10.66 24.33 -26.04
C LYS A 198 -10.50 22.89 -25.58
N LEU A 199 -10.77 21.92 -26.45
CA LEU A 199 -10.56 20.49 -26.12
C LEU A 199 -9.08 20.17 -25.93
N GLY A 200 -8.17 20.81 -26.66
CA GLY A 200 -6.71 20.62 -26.54
C GLY A 200 -6.10 21.29 -25.31
N SER A 201 -6.74 22.30 -24.75
CA SER A 201 -6.24 23.10 -23.62
C SER A 201 -6.85 22.72 -22.25
N LEU A 202 -7.62 21.62 -22.17
CA LEU A 202 -8.24 21.19 -20.91
C LEU A 202 -7.22 20.57 -19.96
N ASP A 203 -6.93 21.27 -18.86
CA ASP A 203 -6.15 20.74 -17.73
C ASP A 203 -6.99 19.81 -16.85
N GLU A 204 -8.30 20.03 -16.77
CA GLU A 204 -9.24 19.23 -15.99
C GLU A 204 -10.38 18.75 -16.87
N ILE A 205 -10.58 17.42 -16.94
CA ILE A 205 -11.58 16.80 -17.82
C ILE A 205 -12.85 16.53 -17.02
N ARG A 206 -13.94 17.25 -17.33
CA ARG A 206 -15.28 16.99 -16.79
C ARG A 206 -16.15 16.29 -17.80
N GLU A 207 -16.83 15.25 -17.36
CA GLU A 207 -17.76 14.48 -18.21
C GLU A 207 -19.12 15.19 -18.30
N LYS A 208 -19.68 15.26 -19.50
CA LYS A 208 -21.04 15.76 -19.79
C LYS A 208 -21.85 14.70 -20.52
N ARG A 209 -23.14 14.58 -20.18
CA ARG A 209 -24.06 13.74 -20.94
C ARG A 209 -24.45 14.43 -22.26
N MET A 210 -24.19 13.74 -23.35
CA MET A 210 -24.56 14.17 -24.70
C MET A 210 -25.90 13.56 -25.16
N ALA A 211 -26.45 14.03 -26.27
CA ALA A 211 -27.67 13.48 -26.87
C ALA A 211 -27.54 11.96 -27.12
N GLY A 212 -28.56 11.18 -26.78
CA GLY A 212 -28.54 9.71 -26.86
C GLY A 212 -27.86 9.01 -25.69
N ASN A 213 -27.81 9.62 -24.51
CA ASN A 213 -27.21 9.08 -23.25
C ASN A 213 -25.71 8.75 -23.36
N ARG A 214 -25.00 9.40 -24.28
CA ARG A 214 -23.53 9.26 -24.44
C ARG A 214 -22.79 10.19 -23.50
N ILE A 215 -21.62 9.76 -23.05
CA ILE A 215 -20.74 10.57 -22.21
C ILE A 215 -19.69 11.23 -23.11
N GLY A 216 -19.59 12.56 -23.05
CA GLY A 216 -18.56 13.39 -23.69
C GLY A 216 -17.89 14.30 -22.68
N ILE A 217 -17.03 15.20 -23.14
CA ILE A 217 -16.31 16.16 -22.29
C ILE A 217 -17.03 17.49 -22.26
N ASP A 218 -17.18 18.09 -21.07
CA ASP A 218 -17.67 19.44 -20.87
C ASP A 218 -16.56 20.47 -21.00
N TYR A 219 -16.20 20.82 -22.24
CA TYR A 219 -15.17 21.81 -22.52
C TYR A 219 -15.61 23.27 -22.28
N GLU A 220 -16.91 23.51 -22.11
CA GLU A 220 -17.46 24.87 -21.91
C GLU A 220 -17.29 25.35 -20.44
N HIS A 221 -17.47 24.46 -19.47
CA HIS A 221 -17.34 24.80 -18.04
C HIS A 221 -15.88 24.80 -17.59
N SER A 222 -15.05 23.89 -18.05
CA SER A 222 -13.62 23.85 -17.68
C SER A 222 -12.86 25.12 -18.12
N ALA A 223 -13.25 25.74 -19.24
CA ALA A 223 -12.63 26.99 -19.69
C ALA A 223 -13.03 28.22 -18.89
N LYS A 224 -14.24 28.24 -18.28
CA LYS A 224 -14.71 29.38 -17.45
C LYS A 224 -13.99 29.45 -16.11
N ASP A 225 -13.65 28.31 -15.51
CA ASP A 225 -12.96 28.28 -14.22
C ASP A 225 -11.47 28.71 -14.37
N ALA A 226 -10.84 28.42 -15.50
CA ALA A 226 -9.48 28.88 -15.81
C ALA A 226 -9.38 30.40 -15.97
N ASP A 227 -10.35 31.04 -16.66
CA ASP A 227 -10.42 32.51 -16.83
C ASP A 227 -10.69 33.25 -15.52
N THR A 228 -11.41 32.61 -14.59
CA THR A 228 -11.74 33.22 -13.28
C THR A 228 -10.53 33.20 -12.33
N ILE A 229 -9.67 32.20 -12.44
CA ILE A 229 -8.43 32.09 -11.65
C ILE A 229 -7.35 33.05 -12.18
N SER A 230 -7.25 33.23 -13.51
CA SER A 230 -6.27 34.14 -14.12
C SER A 230 -6.56 35.62 -13.85
N ARG A 231 -7.80 36.00 -13.49
CA ARG A 231 -8.17 37.39 -13.14
C ARG A 231 -7.99 37.71 -11.64
N LYS A 232 -7.58 36.76 -10.81
CA LYS A 232 -7.42 36.92 -9.34
C LYS A 232 -5.96 37.02 -8.89
N TYR A 233 -5.03 36.96 -9.81
CA TYR A 233 -3.60 37.23 -9.60
C TYR A 233 -3.17 38.31 -10.63
#